data_573094d1aa97ca963a810f6be13c5ad3
#
_entry.id   573094d1aa97ca963a810f6be13c5ad3
#
_cell.length_a   1.000
_cell.length_b   1.000
_cell.length_c   1.000
_cell.angle_alpha   90.00
_cell.angle_beta   90.00
_cell.angle_gamma   90.00
#
_symmetry.space_group_name_H-M   'P 1'
#
loop_
_entity.id
_entity.type
_entity.pdbx_description
1 polymer ?
#
loop_
_entity_poly.entity_id
_entity_poly.type
_entity_poly.pdbx_seq_one_letter_code
_entity_poly.pdbx_strand_id
1 'polypeptide(L)'
;PCHNPTGYSMSMEEWQEIVAFLNECGKEVPVVLLNDIAYIDFSYDLEHCRNYIKTFNDFSENVMAVIAFSCSKALTSYGLRCGAAILLAQTKEAVRDVEIVFEKAARATWSNVPNAAMENFTYVTTTNYDAYMKEKAMYVELLKKRSDIFTEEADACGLDYYPYKEGFFVTVRIEDNALRDVFHESLMKQHIYTVKVNKGIRVAVCSLSSEKCRGLAKRMKEILDTCK
;
A
#
# COMPACT_ATOMS: atom_id res chain seq x y z
N PRO A 1 1.64 3.24 5.17
CA PRO A 1 1.92 1.86 5.58
C PRO A 1 1.62 0.87 4.46
N CYS A 2 2.34 -0.27 4.46
CA CYS A 2 2.23 -1.32 3.45
C CYS A 2 2.40 -0.79 2.01
N HIS A 3 3.44 -0.02 1.77
CA HIS A 3 3.65 0.69 0.50
C HIS A 3 3.60 -0.27 -0.70
N ASN A 4 2.83 0.08 -1.72
CA ASN A 4 2.89 -0.56 -3.02
C ASN A 4 3.85 0.26 -3.92
N PRO A 5 5.00 -0.27 -4.35
CA PRO A 5 5.26 -1.71 -4.53
C PRO A 5 6.22 -2.39 -3.52
N THR A 6 6.78 -1.69 -2.53
CA THR A 6 7.93 -2.20 -1.77
C THR A 6 7.57 -2.95 -0.49
N GLY A 7 6.37 -2.76 0.05
CA GLY A 7 5.99 -3.27 1.38
C GLY A 7 6.66 -2.53 2.54
N TYR A 8 7.15 -1.31 2.29
CA TYR A 8 7.70 -0.46 3.32
C TYR A 8 6.60 0.25 4.11
N SER A 9 6.79 0.39 5.41
CA SER A 9 5.98 1.26 6.26
C SER A 9 6.90 2.19 7.02
N MET A 10 6.66 3.49 6.89
CA MET A 10 7.45 4.53 7.55
C MET A 10 7.29 4.47 9.06
N SER A 11 8.37 4.78 9.78
CA SER A 11 8.37 4.91 11.22
C SER A 11 7.64 6.19 11.67
N MET A 12 7.40 6.32 12.97
CA MET A 12 6.82 7.54 13.53
C MET A 12 7.75 8.74 13.36
N GLU A 13 9.06 8.52 13.51
CA GLU A 13 10.10 9.54 13.33
C GLU A 13 10.14 10.03 11.88
N GLU A 14 10.11 9.12 10.90
CA GLU A 14 10.04 9.48 9.48
C GLU A 14 8.77 10.28 9.16
N TRP A 15 7.64 9.96 9.78
CA TRP A 15 6.42 10.74 9.62
C TRP A 15 6.53 12.14 10.22
N GLN A 16 7.16 12.29 11.39
CA GLN A 16 7.42 13.59 12.01
C GLN A 16 8.33 14.46 11.13
N GLU A 17 9.38 13.88 10.54
CA GLU A 17 10.26 14.58 9.60
C GLU A 17 9.50 15.04 8.35
N ILE A 18 8.63 14.19 7.80
CA ILE A 18 7.78 14.55 6.64
C ILE A 18 6.86 15.71 7.00
N VAL A 19 6.17 15.66 8.13
CA VAL A 19 5.28 16.74 8.58
C VAL A 19 6.03 18.04 8.75
N ALA A 20 7.21 18.01 9.37
CA ALA A 20 8.07 19.19 9.52
C ALA A 20 8.47 19.77 8.15
N PHE A 21 8.87 18.91 7.20
CA PHE A 21 9.22 19.32 5.84
C PHE A 21 8.03 19.92 5.09
N LEU A 22 6.84 19.32 5.18
CA LEU A 22 5.63 19.83 4.53
C LEU A 22 5.22 21.20 5.10
N ASN A 23 5.36 21.39 6.41
CA ASN A 23 5.11 22.68 7.07
C ASN A 23 6.09 23.76 6.59
N GLU A 24 7.35 23.41 6.36
CA GLU A 24 8.32 24.35 5.79
C GLU A 24 7.94 24.75 4.37
N CYS A 25 7.57 23.78 3.51
CA CYS A 25 7.05 24.07 2.18
C CYS A 25 5.77 24.91 2.23
N GLY A 26 4.92 24.68 3.24
CA GLY A 26 3.65 25.40 3.45
C GLY A 26 3.83 26.89 3.75
N LYS A 27 5.03 27.34 4.12
CA LYS A 27 5.33 28.77 4.27
C LYS A 27 5.34 29.53 2.93
N GLU A 28 5.64 28.82 1.86
CA GLU A 28 5.81 29.41 0.53
C GLU A 28 4.58 29.16 -0.37
N VAL A 29 3.98 27.95 -0.28
CA VAL A 29 2.89 27.52 -1.16
C VAL A 29 1.92 26.61 -0.41
N PRO A 30 0.63 26.55 -0.80
CA PRO A 30 -0.28 25.51 -0.30
C PRO A 30 0.22 24.12 -0.66
N VAL A 31 0.18 23.21 0.31
CA VAL A 31 0.68 21.82 0.17
C VAL A 31 -0.43 20.83 0.45
N VAL A 32 -0.58 19.83 -0.42
CA VAL A 32 -1.50 18.72 -0.21
C VAL A 32 -0.72 17.42 -0.11
N LEU A 33 -0.82 16.76 1.03
CA LEU A 33 -0.33 15.40 1.24
C LEU A 33 -1.41 14.40 0.82
N LEU A 34 -1.19 13.67 -0.27
CA LEU A 34 -2.02 12.52 -0.61
C LEU A 34 -1.48 11.26 0.08
N ASN A 35 -2.18 10.80 1.10
CA ASN A 35 -1.84 9.60 1.87
C ASN A 35 -2.68 8.41 1.42
N ASP A 36 -2.15 7.55 0.55
CA ASP A 36 -2.81 6.33 0.12
C ASP A 36 -2.67 5.24 1.18
N ILE A 37 -3.79 4.86 1.79
CA ILE A 37 -3.87 3.84 2.83
C ILE A 37 -4.57 2.56 2.36
N ALA A 38 -4.64 2.31 1.05
CA ALA A 38 -5.37 1.15 0.51
C ALA A 38 -4.96 -0.20 1.12
N TYR A 39 -3.72 -0.31 1.59
CA TYR A 39 -3.17 -1.55 2.17
C TYR A 39 -2.96 -1.52 3.69
N ILE A 40 -3.33 -0.44 4.39
CA ILE A 40 -3.07 -0.24 5.83
C ILE A 40 -3.56 -1.41 6.69
N ASP A 41 -4.66 -2.03 6.29
CA ASP A 41 -5.28 -3.14 7.00
C ASP A 41 -4.51 -4.46 6.89
N PHE A 42 -3.42 -4.49 6.14
CA PHE A 42 -2.50 -5.63 6.00
C PHE A 42 -1.17 -5.40 6.71
N SER A 43 -1.12 -4.38 7.57
CA SER A 43 -0.03 -4.22 8.53
C SER A 43 0.01 -5.40 9.50
N TYR A 44 1.23 -5.80 9.88
CA TYR A 44 1.44 -6.84 10.90
C TYR A 44 1.24 -6.29 12.32
N ASP A 45 1.17 -4.96 12.45
CA ASP A 45 0.79 -4.25 13.68
C ASP A 45 -0.53 -3.48 13.48
N LEU A 46 -1.64 -4.19 13.48
CA LEU A 46 -2.97 -3.61 13.26
C LEU A 46 -3.39 -2.62 14.36
N GLU A 47 -2.84 -2.74 15.56
CA GLU A 47 -3.16 -1.87 16.68
C GLU A 47 -2.54 -0.47 16.51
N HIS A 48 -1.31 -0.38 16.03
CA HIS A 48 -0.55 0.87 16.00
C HIS A 48 -0.35 1.44 14.59
N CYS A 49 -0.64 0.69 13.53
CA CYS A 49 -0.36 1.10 12.14
C CYS A 49 -1.00 2.43 11.72
N ARG A 50 -2.00 2.93 12.47
CA ARG A 50 -2.70 4.20 12.23
C ARG A 50 -2.21 5.35 13.10
N ASN A 51 -1.32 5.09 14.07
CA ASN A 51 -0.89 6.12 15.04
C ASN A 51 -0.18 7.31 14.39
N TYR A 52 0.50 7.09 13.27
CA TYR A 52 1.16 8.16 12.53
C TYR A 52 0.19 9.27 12.07
N ILE A 53 -1.09 8.95 11.84
CA ILE A 53 -2.11 9.94 11.43
C ILE A 53 -2.22 11.07 12.48
N LYS A 54 -1.89 10.79 13.73
CA LYS A 54 -1.89 11.81 14.80
C LYS A 54 -0.87 12.91 14.55
N THR A 55 0.21 12.65 13.80
CA THR A 55 1.20 13.68 13.42
C THR A 55 0.60 14.75 12.50
N PHE A 56 -0.51 14.45 11.81
CA PHE A 56 -1.20 15.42 10.96
C PHE A 56 -1.91 16.53 11.75
N ASN A 57 -2.06 16.38 13.08
CA ASN A 57 -2.51 17.48 13.94
C ASN A 57 -1.51 18.64 13.98
N ASP A 58 -0.25 18.38 13.64
CA ASP A 58 0.83 19.37 13.65
C ASP A 58 0.98 20.11 12.31
N PHE A 59 0.07 19.90 11.34
CA PHE A 59 0.08 20.63 10.08
C PHE A 59 -0.13 22.13 10.29
N SER A 60 0.58 22.95 9.51
CA SER A 60 0.34 24.38 9.40
C SER A 60 -0.94 24.67 8.58
N GLU A 61 -1.40 25.92 8.61
CA GLU A 61 -2.65 26.33 7.92
C GLU A 61 -2.63 26.06 6.40
N ASN A 62 -1.46 26.09 5.77
CA ASN A 62 -1.28 25.85 4.35
C ASN A 62 -1.02 24.38 3.97
N VAL A 63 -1.12 23.47 4.93
CA VAL A 63 -0.92 22.01 4.69
C VAL A 63 -2.22 21.26 4.94
N MET A 64 -2.63 20.46 3.97
CA MET A 64 -3.81 19.59 4.04
C MET A 64 -3.42 18.14 3.75
N ALA A 65 -4.03 17.18 4.44
CA ALA A 65 -3.98 15.77 4.02
C ALA A 65 -5.27 15.34 3.33
N VAL A 66 -5.12 14.55 2.28
CA VAL A 66 -6.19 13.74 1.68
C VAL A 66 -5.82 12.28 1.91
N ILE A 67 -6.54 11.59 2.78
CA ILE A 67 -6.34 10.17 3.05
C ILE A 67 -7.23 9.38 2.10
N ALA A 68 -6.62 8.60 1.21
CA ALA A 68 -7.31 7.78 0.23
C ALA A 68 -7.51 6.35 0.79
N PHE A 69 -8.73 6.04 1.19
CA PHE A 69 -9.14 4.71 1.66
C PHE A 69 -9.81 3.91 0.54
N SER A 70 -9.59 2.59 0.52
CA SER A 70 -10.17 1.69 -0.49
C SER A 70 -10.72 0.40 0.12
N CYS A 71 -12.01 0.13 -0.11
CA CYS A 71 -12.63 -1.16 0.22
C CYS A 71 -12.11 -2.31 -0.65
N SER A 72 -11.51 -2.01 -1.80
CA SER A 72 -11.01 -3.04 -2.72
C SER A 72 -10.07 -4.03 -2.06
N LYS A 73 -9.16 -3.56 -1.20
CA LYS A 73 -8.18 -4.40 -0.49
C LYS A 73 -8.69 -4.74 0.92
N ALA A 74 -9.06 -3.73 1.69
CA ALA A 74 -9.50 -3.90 3.08
C ALA A 74 -10.64 -4.92 3.24
N LEU A 75 -11.62 -4.90 2.32
CA LEU A 75 -12.78 -5.80 2.30
C LEU A 75 -12.76 -6.82 1.16
N THR A 76 -11.63 -6.94 0.42
CA THR A 76 -11.50 -7.78 -0.79
C THR A 76 -12.59 -7.56 -1.85
N SER A 77 -13.23 -6.39 -1.85
CA SER A 77 -14.38 -6.05 -2.71
C SER A 77 -13.97 -5.22 -3.94
N TYR A 78 -12.99 -5.70 -4.70
CA TYR A 78 -12.40 -5.00 -5.85
C TYR A 78 -13.41 -4.53 -6.90
N GLY A 79 -14.41 -5.34 -7.19
CA GLY A 79 -15.42 -5.07 -8.21
C GLY A 79 -16.49 -4.06 -7.78
N LEU A 80 -16.67 -3.82 -6.49
CA LEU A 80 -17.72 -2.95 -5.97
C LEU A 80 -17.41 -1.45 -6.06
N ARG A 81 -16.18 -1.06 -6.39
CA ARG A 81 -15.75 0.32 -6.64
C ARG A 81 -16.11 1.31 -5.52
N CYS A 82 -15.81 0.96 -4.27
CA CYS A 82 -16.05 1.78 -3.10
C CYS A 82 -14.73 2.17 -2.41
N GLY A 83 -14.68 3.40 -1.96
CA GLY A 83 -13.58 3.99 -1.19
C GLY A 83 -14.01 5.34 -0.62
N ALA A 84 -13.12 6.00 0.09
CA ALA A 84 -13.35 7.32 0.65
C ALA A 84 -12.10 8.19 0.55
N ALA A 85 -12.30 9.48 0.33
CA ALA A 85 -11.30 10.51 0.54
C ALA A 85 -11.62 11.20 1.88
N ILE A 86 -10.70 11.14 2.84
CA ILE A 86 -10.85 11.77 4.15
C ILE A 86 -9.93 12.99 4.16
N LEU A 87 -10.51 14.16 4.41
CA LEU A 87 -9.82 15.44 4.37
C LEU A 87 -9.45 15.88 5.79
N LEU A 88 -8.21 16.26 6.01
CA LEU A 88 -7.73 16.82 7.27
C LEU A 88 -7.02 18.14 6.99
N ALA A 89 -7.52 19.24 7.57
CA ALA A 89 -6.92 20.57 7.51
C ALA A 89 -7.16 21.32 8.81
N GLN A 90 -6.48 22.44 9.01
CA GLN A 90 -6.59 23.26 10.22
C GLN A 90 -7.96 23.96 10.36
N THR A 91 -8.62 24.24 9.24
CA THR A 91 -9.92 24.92 9.25
C THR A 91 -11.01 24.09 8.60
N LYS A 92 -12.24 24.23 9.09
CA LYS A 92 -13.42 23.58 8.49
C LYS A 92 -13.75 24.14 7.11
N GLU A 93 -13.47 25.41 6.90
CA GLU A 93 -13.68 26.11 5.63
C GLU A 93 -12.83 25.48 4.52
N ALA A 94 -11.53 25.25 4.76
CA ALA A 94 -10.62 24.61 3.81
C ALA A 94 -11.09 23.20 3.45
N VAL A 95 -11.54 22.40 4.44
CA VAL A 95 -12.12 21.08 4.20
C VAL A 95 -13.38 21.19 3.36
N ARG A 96 -14.29 22.12 3.69
CA ARG A 96 -15.57 22.28 3.00
C ARG A 96 -15.41 22.67 1.53
N ASP A 97 -14.47 23.53 1.21
CA ASP A 97 -14.19 23.93 -0.16
C ASP A 97 -13.75 22.74 -1.02
N VAL A 98 -12.87 21.90 -0.49
CA VAL A 98 -12.42 20.69 -1.20
C VAL A 98 -13.53 19.63 -1.30
N GLU A 99 -14.35 19.45 -0.26
CA GLU A 99 -15.54 18.58 -0.32
C GLU A 99 -16.47 18.97 -1.47
N ILE A 100 -16.77 20.26 -1.62
CA ILE A 100 -17.64 20.77 -2.71
C ILE A 100 -17.03 20.44 -4.08
N VAL A 101 -15.71 20.61 -4.23
CA VAL A 101 -15.01 20.29 -5.49
C VAL A 101 -15.09 18.79 -5.76
N PHE A 102 -14.82 17.96 -4.76
CA PHE A 102 -14.86 16.50 -4.90
C PHE A 102 -16.27 15.99 -5.20
N GLU A 103 -17.29 16.52 -4.53
CA GLU A 103 -18.69 16.19 -4.80
C GLU A 103 -19.07 16.49 -6.27
N LYS A 104 -18.72 17.67 -6.75
CA LYS A 104 -19.00 18.08 -8.14
C LYS A 104 -18.21 17.26 -9.15
N ALA A 105 -16.93 16.98 -8.89
CA ALA A 105 -16.10 16.14 -9.73
C ALA A 105 -16.63 14.70 -9.80
N ALA A 106 -17.00 14.13 -8.66
CA ALA A 106 -17.63 12.82 -8.59
C ALA A 106 -18.95 12.78 -9.39
N ARG A 107 -19.81 13.77 -9.17
CA ARG A 107 -21.09 13.87 -9.87
C ARG A 107 -20.92 13.99 -11.39
N ALA A 108 -19.89 14.69 -11.84
CA ALA A 108 -19.61 14.89 -13.27
C ALA A 108 -18.99 13.67 -13.97
N THR A 109 -18.33 12.77 -13.22
CA THR A 109 -17.57 11.64 -13.79
C THR A 109 -18.31 10.32 -13.67
N TRP A 110 -18.71 9.86 -12.49
CA TRP A 110 -19.37 8.57 -12.25
C TRP A 110 -20.73 8.68 -11.55
N SER A 111 -21.14 9.88 -11.17
CA SER A 111 -22.39 10.21 -10.49
C SER A 111 -22.48 9.72 -9.05
N ASN A 112 -22.36 8.45 -8.78
CA ASN A 112 -22.47 7.86 -7.44
C ASN A 112 -21.76 6.52 -7.35
N VAL A 113 -21.44 6.09 -6.14
CA VAL A 113 -20.92 4.74 -5.88
C VAL A 113 -22.09 3.73 -5.79
N PRO A 114 -21.86 2.43 -6.07
CA PRO A 114 -22.90 1.43 -5.96
C PRO A 114 -23.43 1.33 -4.52
N ASN A 115 -24.76 1.40 -4.35
CA ASN A 115 -25.39 1.32 -3.03
C ASN A 115 -25.04 0.01 -2.29
N ALA A 116 -25.02 -1.11 -3.02
CA ALA A 116 -24.62 -2.40 -2.47
C ALA A 116 -23.20 -2.41 -1.86
N ALA A 117 -22.29 -1.57 -2.38
CA ALA A 117 -20.94 -1.44 -1.85
C ALA A 117 -20.93 -0.70 -0.49
N MET A 118 -21.76 0.33 -0.36
CA MET A 118 -21.90 1.09 0.90
C MET A 118 -22.59 0.23 1.96
N GLU A 119 -23.65 -0.50 1.60
CA GLU A 119 -24.34 -1.43 2.49
C GLU A 119 -23.40 -2.55 2.98
N ASN A 120 -22.60 -3.13 2.07
CA ASN A 120 -21.61 -4.14 2.45
C ASN A 120 -20.57 -3.56 3.42
N PHE A 121 -20.07 -2.35 3.16
CA PHE A 121 -19.14 -1.68 4.05
C PHE A 121 -19.76 -1.47 5.44
N THR A 122 -20.96 -0.92 5.49
CA THR A 122 -21.68 -0.68 6.75
C THR A 122 -21.92 -1.98 7.52
N TYR A 123 -22.43 -3.02 6.85
CA TYR A 123 -22.67 -4.30 7.48
C TYR A 123 -21.39 -4.91 8.09
N VAL A 124 -20.31 -4.94 7.32
CA VAL A 124 -19.05 -5.54 7.75
C VAL A 124 -18.41 -4.75 8.91
N THR A 125 -18.49 -3.41 8.87
CA THR A 125 -17.82 -2.55 9.86
C THR A 125 -18.67 -2.28 11.11
N THR A 126 -19.94 -2.68 11.13
CA THR A 126 -20.84 -2.51 12.28
C THR A 126 -21.39 -3.85 12.77
N THR A 127 -22.27 -4.47 12.00
CA THR A 127 -23.02 -5.68 12.43
C THR A 127 -22.13 -6.91 12.50
N ASN A 128 -21.15 -7.05 11.60
CA ASN A 128 -20.30 -8.24 11.49
C ASN A 128 -18.84 -7.98 11.82
N TYR A 129 -18.56 -6.92 12.58
CA TYR A 129 -17.20 -6.42 12.81
C TYR A 129 -16.27 -7.47 13.46
N ASP A 130 -16.72 -8.15 14.50
CA ASP A 130 -15.88 -9.12 15.24
C ASP A 130 -15.50 -10.32 14.36
N ALA A 131 -16.46 -10.85 13.59
CA ALA A 131 -16.20 -11.93 12.65
C ALA A 131 -15.25 -11.50 11.54
N TYR A 132 -15.44 -10.29 11.00
CA TYR A 132 -14.54 -9.70 10.01
C TYR A 132 -13.11 -9.53 10.55
N MET A 133 -12.95 -8.99 11.75
CA MET A 133 -11.61 -8.78 12.35
C MET A 133 -10.91 -10.10 12.64
N LYS A 134 -11.65 -11.12 13.08
CA LYS A 134 -11.10 -12.47 13.30
C LYS A 134 -10.62 -13.09 11.99
N GLU A 135 -11.42 -13.02 10.94
CA GLU A 135 -11.06 -13.56 9.62
C GLU A 135 -9.87 -12.78 9.03
N LYS A 136 -9.88 -11.45 9.12
CA LYS A 136 -8.77 -10.60 8.68
C LYS A 136 -7.45 -10.98 9.35
N ALA A 137 -7.44 -11.17 10.67
CA ALA A 137 -6.24 -11.55 11.41
C ALA A 137 -5.63 -12.85 10.87
N MET A 138 -6.45 -13.85 10.54
CA MET A 138 -5.97 -15.10 9.94
C MET A 138 -5.30 -14.88 8.58
N TYR A 139 -5.86 -14.01 7.74
CA TYR A 139 -5.28 -13.71 6.42
C TYR A 139 -4.03 -12.84 6.51
N VAL A 140 -3.94 -11.93 7.47
CA VAL A 140 -2.73 -11.15 7.73
C VAL A 140 -1.60 -12.05 8.21
N GLU A 141 -1.87 -13.01 9.10
CA GLU A 141 -0.90 -14.02 9.54
C GLU A 141 -0.43 -14.89 8.37
N LEU A 142 -1.36 -15.34 7.52
CA LEU A 142 -1.00 -16.10 6.32
C LEU A 142 -0.15 -15.30 5.35
N LEU A 143 -0.45 -14.01 5.18
CA LEU A 143 0.34 -13.10 4.36
C LEU A 143 1.74 -12.93 4.92
N LYS A 144 1.87 -12.70 6.23
CA LYS A 144 3.16 -12.61 6.93
C LYS A 144 3.99 -13.87 6.70
N LYS A 145 3.41 -15.05 6.90
CA LYS A 145 4.10 -16.32 6.65
C LYS A 145 4.63 -16.44 5.21
N ARG A 146 3.88 -15.97 4.22
CA ARG A 146 4.30 -16.02 2.82
C ARG A 146 5.45 -15.06 2.53
N SER A 147 5.39 -13.85 3.07
CA SER A 147 6.46 -12.89 2.93
C SER A 147 7.73 -13.32 3.66
N ASP A 148 7.62 -13.86 4.88
CA ASP A 148 8.78 -14.38 5.64
C ASP A 148 9.50 -15.47 4.85
N ILE A 149 8.76 -16.45 4.27
CA ILE A 149 9.35 -17.49 3.41
C ILE A 149 10.15 -16.89 2.25
N PHE A 150 9.59 -15.87 1.58
CA PHE A 150 10.25 -15.27 0.42
C PHE A 150 11.48 -14.44 0.83
N THR A 151 11.37 -13.60 1.87
CA THR A 151 12.44 -12.70 2.30
C THR A 151 13.59 -13.47 2.95
N GLU A 152 13.32 -14.45 3.81
CA GLU A 152 14.35 -15.33 4.41
C GLU A 152 15.13 -16.07 3.31
N GLU A 153 14.45 -16.56 2.28
CA GLU A 153 15.12 -17.23 1.15
C GLU A 153 15.91 -16.25 0.29
N ALA A 154 15.38 -15.03 0.07
CA ALA A 154 16.06 -13.97 -0.66
C ALA A 154 17.37 -13.56 0.04
N ASP A 155 17.33 -13.38 1.36
CA ASP A 155 18.50 -13.10 2.18
C ASP A 155 19.53 -14.24 2.09
N ALA A 156 19.08 -15.47 2.20
CA ALA A 156 19.94 -16.65 2.16
C ALA A 156 20.64 -16.85 0.80
N CYS A 157 19.98 -16.47 -0.31
CA CYS A 157 20.57 -16.63 -1.66
C CYS A 157 21.18 -15.33 -2.22
N GLY A 158 21.12 -14.21 -1.49
CA GLY A 158 21.65 -12.91 -1.92
C GLY A 158 20.84 -12.27 -3.05
N LEU A 159 19.52 -12.45 -3.06
CA LEU A 159 18.61 -11.71 -3.93
C LEU A 159 18.25 -10.39 -3.26
N ASP A 160 18.80 -9.28 -3.74
CA ASP A 160 18.57 -7.95 -3.17
C ASP A 160 17.14 -7.47 -3.38
N TYR A 161 16.54 -6.84 -2.36
CA TYR A 161 15.21 -6.25 -2.43
C TYR A 161 15.15 -4.95 -1.63
N TYR A 162 14.20 -4.07 -1.98
CA TYR A 162 13.97 -2.84 -1.23
C TYR A 162 13.48 -3.16 0.18
N PRO A 163 13.78 -2.28 1.17
CA PRO A 163 13.36 -2.51 2.54
C PRO A 163 11.87 -2.88 2.62
N TYR A 164 11.61 -4.09 3.10
CA TYR A 164 10.27 -4.64 3.27
C TYR A 164 9.97 -4.75 4.77
N LYS A 165 8.77 -4.39 5.16
CA LYS A 165 8.28 -4.57 6.55
C LYS A 165 7.00 -5.39 6.58
N GLU A 166 6.07 -5.15 5.64
CA GLU A 166 4.73 -5.72 5.70
C GLU A 166 3.96 -5.54 4.37
N GLY A 167 2.80 -6.21 4.25
CA GLY A 167 1.89 -6.00 3.13
C GLY A 167 2.06 -6.98 1.98
N PHE A 168 1.45 -6.66 0.85
CA PHE A 168 1.21 -7.56 -0.29
C PHE A 168 2.43 -7.84 -1.16
N PHE A 169 3.42 -6.93 -1.17
CA PHE A 169 4.42 -6.88 -2.22
C PHE A 169 5.83 -6.80 -1.64
N VAL A 170 6.73 -7.60 -2.19
CA VAL A 170 8.18 -7.44 -2.03
C VAL A 170 8.73 -7.01 -3.38
N THR A 171 9.60 -6.02 -3.43
CA THR A 171 10.22 -5.57 -4.68
C THR A 171 11.69 -5.93 -4.72
N VAL A 172 12.04 -6.86 -5.58
CA VAL A 172 13.44 -7.19 -5.91
C VAL A 172 14.10 -5.98 -6.54
N ARG A 173 15.24 -5.58 -6.02
CA ARG A 173 15.96 -4.38 -6.41
C ARG A 173 16.87 -4.65 -7.60
N ILE A 174 16.71 -3.88 -8.66
CA ILE A 174 17.53 -3.93 -9.88
C ILE A 174 17.82 -2.49 -10.30
N GLU A 175 19.01 -1.98 -10.01
CA GLU A 175 19.35 -0.57 -10.23
C GLU A 175 19.35 -0.17 -11.72
N ASP A 176 19.74 -1.10 -12.60
CA ASP A 176 19.71 -0.89 -14.04
C ASP A 176 18.36 -1.36 -14.64
N ASN A 177 17.63 -0.43 -15.23
CA ASN A 177 16.36 -0.73 -15.88
C ASN A 177 16.51 -1.61 -17.13
N ALA A 178 17.64 -1.59 -17.83
CA ALA A 178 17.89 -2.49 -18.96
C ALA A 178 18.07 -3.93 -18.49
N LEU A 179 18.86 -4.14 -17.45
CA LEU A 179 18.99 -5.45 -16.80
C LEU A 179 17.63 -5.94 -16.24
N ARG A 180 16.86 -5.04 -15.61
CA ARG A 180 15.50 -5.36 -15.13
C ARG A 180 14.61 -5.89 -16.25
N ASP A 181 14.66 -5.29 -17.44
CA ASP A 181 13.82 -5.69 -18.56
C ASP A 181 14.20 -7.09 -19.07
N VAL A 182 15.50 -7.36 -19.23
CA VAL A 182 16.02 -8.69 -19.57
C VAL A 182 15.64 -9.74 -18.53
N PHE A 183 15.80 -9.38 -17.24
CA PHE A 183 15.42 -10.25 -16.14
C PHE A 183 13.93 -10.56 -16.13
N HIS A 184 13.07 -9.56 -16.31
CA HIS A 184 11.62 -9.76 -16.37
C HIS A 184 11.20 -10.68 -17.53
N GLU A 185 11.79 -10.51 -18.71
CA GLU A 185 11.53 -11.41 -19.85
C GLU A 185 12.00 -12.85 -19.56
N SER A 186 13.13 -13.00 -18.91
CA SER A 186 13.66 -14.30 -18.51
C SER A 186 12.77 -14.98 -17.45
N LEU A 187 12.23 -14.22 -16.50
CA LEU A 187 11.23 -14.70 -15.54
C LEU A 187 9.97 -15.21 -16.26
N MET A 188 9.44 -14.45 -17.22
CA MET A 188 8.26 -14.87 -17.98
C MET A 188 8.50 -16.15 -18.78
N LYS A 189 9.68 -16.33 -19.38
CA LYS A 189 10.07 -17.57 -20.08
C LYS A 189 10.10 -18.77 -19.12
N GLN A 190 10.32 -18.53 -17.83
CA GLN A 190 10.32 -19.56 -16.77
C GLN A 190 8.95 -19.64 -16.05
N HIS A 191 7.89 -19.04 -16.62
CA HIS A 191 6.53 -19.02 -16.07
C HIS A 191 6.45 -18.33 -14.69
N ILE A 192 7.32 -17.36 -14.42
CA ILE A 192 7.26 -16.48 -13.24
C ILE A 192 6.75 -15.11 -13.69
N TYR A 193 5.49 -14.84 -13.37
CA TYR A 193 4.81 -13.60 -13.78
C TYR A 193 4.84 -12.57 -12.68
N THR A 194 5.49 -11.46 -12.94
CA THR A 194 5.75 -10.38 -11.99
C THR A 194 5.40 -9.04 -12.62
N VAL A 195 5.57 -7.95 -11.87
CA VAL A 195 5.32 -6.60 -12.39
C VAL A 195 6.62 -5.79 -12.39
N LYS A 196 6.94 -5.21 -13.56
CA LYS A 196 8.05 -4.25 -13.67
C LYS A 196 7.69 -2.95 -12.95
N VAL A 197 8.63 -2.45 -12.16
CA VAL A 197 8.59 -1.12 -11.56
C VAL A 197 9.91 -0.42 -11.84
N ASN A 198 9.99 0.88 -11.58
CA ASN A 198 11.28 1.59 -11.73
C ASN A 198 12.32 0.97 -10.81
N LYS A 199 13.47 0.59 -11.38
CA LYS A 199 14.59 -0.05 -10.67
C LYS A 199 14.21 -1.32 -9.89
N GLY A 200 13.22 -2.09 -10.37
CA GLY A 200 12.88 -3.33 -9.66
C GLY A 200 11.79 -4.18 -10.30
N ILE A 201 11.59 -5.31 -9.68
CA ILE A 201 10.56 -6.31 -10.01
C ILE A 201 9.68 -6.53 -8.77
N ARG A 202 8.40 -6.17 -8.85
CA ARG A 202 7.44 -6.38 -7.77
C ARG A 202 6.92 -7.81 -7.79
N VAL A 203 7.09 -8.51 -6.68
CA VAL A 203 6.57 -9.85 -6.40
C VAL A 203 5.32 -9.73 -5.53
N ALA A 204 4.20 -10.30 -5.96
CA ALA A 204 2.95 -10.31 -5.21
C ALA A 204 2.88 -11.57 -4.33
N VAL A 205 3.47 -11.53 -3.15
CA VAL A 205 3.44 -12.67 -2.19
C VAL A 205 2.02 -13.01 -1.75
N CYS A 206 1.09 -12.05 -1.81
CA CYS A 206 -0.33 -12.25 -1.50
C CYS A 206 -1.04 -13.21 -2.45
N SER A 207 -0.58 -13.34 -3.70
CA SER A 207 -1.20 -14.19 -4.72
C SER A 207 -0.60 -15.59 -4.84
N LEU A 208 0.34 -15.93 -3.98
CA LEU A 208 1.01 -17.24 -3.98
C LEU A 208 0.58 -18.07 -2.78
N SER A 209 0.53 -19.40 -2.94
CA SER A 209 0.46 -20.28 -1.77
C SER A 209 1.84 -20.31 -1.07
N SER A 210 1.87 -20.73 0.20
CA SER A 210 3.13 -20.83 0.94
C SER A 210 4.11 -21.83 0.27
N GLU A 211 3.59 -22.88 -0.38
CA GLU A 211 4.39 -23.83 -1.15
C GLU A 211 5.04 -23.17 -2.37
N LYS A 212 4.31 -22.30 -3.06
CA LYS A 212 4.82 -21.56 -4.24
C LYS A 212 5.78 -20.44 -3.86
N CYS A 213 5.73 -19.93 -2.63
CA CYS A 213 6.75 -19.00 -2.13
C CYS A 213 8.09 -19.71 -1.91
N ARG A 214 8.08 -20.98 -1.54
CA ARG A 214 9.30 -21.75 -1.32
C ARG A 214 10.06 -21.99 -2.63
N GLY A 215 11.35 -21.71 -2.63
CA GLY A 215 12.22 -21.83 -3.79
C GLY A 215 12.07 -20.70 -4.81
N LEU A 216 11.13 -19.76 -4.62
CA LEU A 216 10.89 -18.71 -5.59
C LEU A 216 12.04 -17.71 -5.63
N ALA A 217 12.48 -17.21 -4.48
CA ALA A 217 13.56 -16.21 -4.43
C ALA A 217 14.87 -16.80 -4.96
N LYS A 218 15.18 -18.05 -4.61
CA LYS A 218 16.34 -18.77 -5.14
C LYS A 218 16.28 -18.91 -6.66
N ARG A 219 15.15 -19.33 -7.22
CA ARG A 219 14.96 -19.42 -8.69
C ARG A 219 15.11 -18.06 -9.36
N MET A 220 14.55 -17.01 -8.76
CA MET A 220 14.70 -15.65 -9.28
C MET A 220 16.18 -15.22 -9.28
N LYS A 221 16.93 -15.52 -8.22
CA LYS A 221 18.37 -15.24 -8.16
C LYS A 221 19.15 -15.96 -9.23
N GLU A 222 18.91 -17.26 -9.39
CA GLU A 222 19.55 -18.08 -10.44
C GLU A 222 19.30 -17.51 -11.84
N ILE A 223 18.07 -17.08 -12.14
CA ILE A 223 17.72 -16.43 -13.41
C ILE A 223 18.43 -15.09 -13.55
N LEU A 224 18.42 -14.24 -12.50
CA LEU A 224 19.09 -12.95 -12.52
C LEU A 224 20.59 -13.08 -12.82
N ASP A 225 21.25 -14.08 -12.26
CA ASP A 225 22.68 -14.31 -12.47
C ASP A 225 23.00 -14.75 -13.92
N THR A 226 22.04 -15.31 -14.65
CA THR A 226 22.20 -15.60 -16.08
C THR A 226 21.95 -14.38 -16.99
N CYS A 227 21.41 -13.28 -16.44
CA CYS A 227 21.10 -12.05 -17.18
C CYS A 227 22.25 -11.04 -17.16
N LYS A 228 23.25 -11.24 -16.31
CA LYS A 228 24.42 -10.37 -16.15
C LYS A 228 25.49 -10.76 -17.15
#